data_756bce50a98067f3d5e8244182dcd71f
#
_entry.id   756bce50a98067f3d5e8244182dcd71f
#
_cell.length_a   1.000
_cell.length_b   1.000
_cell.length_c   1.000
_cell.angle_alpha   90.00
_cell.angle_beta   90.00
_cell.angle_gamma   90.00
#
_symmetry.space_group_name_H-M   'P 1'
#
loop_
_entity.id
_entity.type
_entity.pdbx_description
1 polymer ?
#
loop_
_entity_poly.entity_id
_entity_poly.type
_entity_poly.pdbx_seq_one_letter_code
_entity_poly.pdbx_strand_id
1 'polypeptide(L)'
;YLNFSDSTSGSVTNNALWDERQADISSAGIVYSDDRSGIFNLYYIGKDKQGYVTNVTGGAFMPDIHESGKVAYALYENGGYKIAILDSLEIMEDTHVGYTPLYFQRNKDLSPAITEKKESISKKYQDHFPPMFTMPRITMDYGTFKPGIYFYSSEILDKASLIGGASINILQDLDLFFLFEYKHLYPTIFFETFYLSRNIEERTSYSVYNLDNNLKFRIIEFRGGIRIPFYGSKFELYGSWSQYRASIKENVIGKPKLQSGIGYDYFRGKETGINWSLEQYKRRIDQTINPVGYELNVLVGKEWNQFIDGLDLSESGTLISNFNNHNLVRNELSGQYLWEIPETNRWTLAIGGKIGWIDNASVDSFFYFFSGGMPGIKGYPFYSLAGTNMIIGDAGIRIPIFREKHFSLGWFTLQHSTIGLFG
;
A
#
# COMPACT_ATOMS: atom_id res chain seq x y z
N TYR A 1 -31.07 35.71 1.50
CA TYR A 1 -30.55 36.89 0.81
C TYR A 1 -30.43 38.08 1.76
N LEU A 2 -29.57 38.99 1.43
CA LEU A 2 -29.40 40.27 2.09
C LEU A 2 -29.61 41.38 1.03
N ASN A 3 -30.60 42.24 1.25
CA ASN A 3 -30.83 43.39 0.39
C ASN A 3 -30.11 44.62 0.96
N PHE A 4 -29.10 45.10 0.25
CA PHE A 4 -28.27 46.23 0.72
C PHE A 4 -28.97 47.58 0.59
N SER A 5 -30.03 47.70 -0.22
CA SER A 5 -30.72 48.97 -0.42
C SER A 5 -31.65 49.34 0.74
N ASP A 6 -32.21 48.37 1.42
CA ASP A 6 -33.13 48.55 2.54
C ASP A 6 -32.69 47.80 3.83
N SER A 7 -31.53 47.20 3.80
CA SER A 7 -30.96 46.40 4.91
C SER A 7 -31.87 45.25 5.39
N THR A 8 -32.71 44.71 4.50
CA THR A 8 -33.57 43.58 4.80
C THR A 8 -32.85 42.26 4.48
N SER A 9 -33.17 41.24 5.24
CA SER A 9 -32.71 39.88 4.99
C SER A 9 -33.85 38.88 5.01
N GLY A 10 -33.76 37.82 4.20
CA GLY A 10 -34.80 36.79 4.17
C GLY A 10 -34.25 35.48 3.66
N SER A 11 -34.94 34.40 4.00
CA SER A 11 -34.65 33.06 3.42
C SER A 11 -35.40 32.93 2.10
N VAL A 12 -34.75 32.35 1.11
CA VAL A 12 -35.39 31.96 -0.17
C VAL A 12 -36.03 30.58 0.01
N THR A 13 -35.41 29.72 0.81
CA THR A 13 -35.87 28.40 1.15
C THR A 13 -36.06 28.31 2.68
N ASN A 14 -36.98 27.47 3.12
CA ASN A 14 -37.23 27.26 4.54
C ASN A 14 -37.39 25.76 4.82
N ASN A 15 -36.23 25.11 4.94
CA ASN A 15 -36.21 23.70 5.30
C ASN A 15 -35.14 23.43 6.38
N ALA A 16 -35.38 22.39 7.19
CA ALA A 16 -34.46 21.97 8.25
C ALA A 16 -33.95 20.53 8.04
N LEU A 17 -34.24 19.92 6.89
CA LEU A 17 -34.06 18.50 6.68
C LEU A 17 -32.90 18.17 5.72
N TRP A 18 -32.59 19.04 4.79
CA TRP A 18 -31.56 18.84 3.77
C TRP A 18 -30.66 20.05 3.64
N ASP A 19 -29.51 19.83 3.01
CA ASP A 19 -28.46 20.82 2.87
C ASP A 19 -28.56 21.53 1.52
N GLU A 20 -28.64 22.84 1.56
CA GLU A 20 -28.72 23.72 0.41
C GLU A 20 -27.47 24.59 0.38
N ARG A 21 -26.70 24.52 -0.67
CA ARG A 21 -25.37 25.13 -0.74
C ARG A 21 -25.14 25.90 -2.04
N GLN A 22 -24.23 26.85 -1.97
CA GLN A 22 -23.59 27.47 -3.14
C GLN A 22 -24.60 28.01 -4.13
N ALA A 23 -25.56 28.79 -3.63
CA ALA A 23 -26.56 29.41 -4.48
C ALA A 23 -25.96 30.52 -5.32
N ASP A 24 -26.36 30.59 -6.60
CA ASP A 24 -26.11 31.70 -7.51
C ASP A 24 -27.41 32.22 -8.09
N ILE A 25 -27.46 33.53 -8.41
CA ILE A 25 -28.64 34.25 -8.83
C ILE A 25 -28.40 35.10 -10.06
N SER A 26 -29.31 35.03 -11.01
CA SER A 26 -29.36 35.93 -12.16
C SER A 26 -30.77 36.39 -12.46
N SER A 27 -30.98 37.16 -13.52
CA SER A 27 -32.33 37.52 -14.01
C SER A 27 -33.14 36.27 -14.43
N ALA A 28 -32.50 35.19 -14.76
CA ALA A 28 -33.15 33.91 -15.11
C ALA A 28 -33.69 33.13 -13.90
N GLY A 29 -33.23 33.41 -12.68
CA GLY A 29 -33.65 32.74 -11.46
C GLY A 29 -32.50 32.42 -10.51
N ILE A 30 -32.74 31.51 -9.60
CA ILE A 30 -31.77 31.04 -8.57
C ILE A 30 -31.47 29.57 -8.83
N VAL A 31 -30.20 29.21 -8.79
CA VAL A 31 -29.75 27.78 -8.81
C VAL A 31 -28.86 27.52 -7.61
N TYR A 32 -29.02 26.39 -6.98
CA TYR A 32 -28.19 25.95 -5.85
C TYR A 32 -28.02 24.45 -5.83
N SER A 33 -27.02 23.97 -5.12
CA SER A 33 -26.79 22.54 -4.88
C SER A 33 -27.66 22.08 -3.71
N ASP A 34 -28.40 20.99 -3.87
CA ASP A 34 -29.39 20.47 -2.95
C ASP A 34 -29.27 18.96 -2.80
N ASP A 35 -29.26 18.45 -1.57
CA ASP A 35 -29.08 17.01 -1.27
C ASP A 35 -30.39 16.29 -0.92
N ARG A 36 -31.57 16.88 -1.11
CA ARG A 36 -32.85 16.24 -0.78
C ARG A 36 -33.11 14.94 -1.53
N SER A 37 -32.47 14.74 -2.68
CA SER A 37 -32.47 13.47 -3.40
C SER A 37 -31.45 12.47 -2.84
N GLY A 38 -30.67 12.86 -1.81
CA GLY A 38 -29.58 12.11 -1.20
C GLY A 38 -28.24 12.23 -1.91
N ILE A 39 -28.19 12.88 -3.06
CA ILE A 39 -27.00 13.25 -3.80
C ILE A 39 -27.15 14.72 -4.16
N PHE A 40 -26.09 15.52 -4.01
CA PHE A 40 -26.14 16.92 -4.42
C PHE A 40 -26.43 17.02 -5.90
N ASN A 41 -27.60 17.59 -6.22
CA ASN A 41 -28.02 17.94 -7.56
C ASN A 41 -28.40 19.43 -7.61
N LEU A 42 -28.43 20.01 -8.80
CA LEU A 42 -28.81 21.42 -8.96
C LEU A 42 -30.32 21.54 -8.89
N TYR A 43 -30.78 22.41 -8.00
CA TYR A 43 -32.18 22.80 -7.87
C TYR A 43 -32.35 24.25 -8.34
N TYR A 44 -33.34 24.48 -9.17
CA TYR A 44 -33.66 25.78 -9.75
C TYR A 44 -34.96 26.34 -9.19
N ILE A 45 -34.96 27.64 -8.90
CA ILE A 45 -36.15 28.40 -8.53
C ILE A 45 -36.26 29.58 -9.50
N GLY A 46 -37.32 29.59 -10.33
CA GLY A 46 -37.73 30.65 -11.19
C GLY A 46 -39.08 31.24 -10.83
N LYS A 47 -39.62 32.15 -11.67
CA LYS A 47 -40.91 32.79 -11.41
C LYS A 47 -42.07 31.81 -11.42
N ASP A 48 -42.10 30.91 -12.42
CA ASP A 48 -43.24 30.03 -12.70
C ASP A 48 -42.93 28.55 -12.54
N LYS A 49 -41.70 28.21 -12.29
CA LYS A 49 -41.24 26.81 -12.17
C LYS A 49 -40.11 26.69 -11.20
N GLN A 50 -40.08 25.55 -10.50
CA GLN A 50 -38.99 25.15 -9.63
C GLN A 50 -38.83 23.64 -9.63
N GLY A 51 -37.60 23.15 -9.45
CA GLY A 51 -37.30 21.72 -9.38
C GLY A 51 -35.85 21.42 -9.74
N TYR A 52 -35.53 20.14 -9.73
CA TYR A 52 -34.20 19.68 -10.16
C TYR A 52 -33.96 19.90 -11.64
N VAL A 53 -32.77 20.35 -11.98
CA VAL A 53 -32.30 20.53 -13.37
C VAL A 53 -31.11 19.62 -13.68
N THR A 54 -30.62 18.85 -12.72
CA THR A 54 -29.64 17.79 -12.92
C THR A 54 -30.04 16.52 -12.17
N ASN A 55 -29.61 15.35 -12.67
CA ASN A 55 -29.74 14.06 -12.01
C ASN A 55 -28.42 13.29 -12.21
N VAL A 56 -27.42 13.61 -11.40
CA VAL A 56 -26.09 13.01 -11.46
C VAL A 56 -25.85 12.10 -10.26
N THR A 57 -25.06 11.09 -10.44
CA THR A 57 -24.78 10.08 -9.38
C THR A 57 -23.59 10.45 -8.51
N GLY A 58 -22.73 11.33 -8.95
CA GLY A 58 -21.54 11.75 -8.19
C GLY A 58 -21.70 13.05 -7.42
N GLY A 59 -22.52 13.96 -7.92
CA GLY A 59 -22.82 15.25 -7.32
C GLY A 59 -22.57 16.44 -8.25
N ALA A 60 -23.43 17.46 -8.15
CA ALA A 60 -23.36 18.72 -8.85
C ALA A 60 -23.22 19.88 -7.85
N PHE A 61 -22.19 20.71 -8.02
CA PHE A 61 -21.75 21.72 -7.05
C PHE A 61 -21.43 23.04 -7.72
N MET A 62 -21.42 24.13 -6.94
CA MET A 62 -20.94 25.44 -7.35
C MET A 62 -21.56 25.91 -8.68
N PRO A 63 -22.89 25.96 -8.80
CA PRO A 63 -23.52 26.48 -10.00
C PRO A 63 -23.22 27.97 -10.17
N ASP A 64 -23.09 28.38 -11.42
CA ASP A 64 -22.99 29.78 -11.88
C ASP A 64 -24.01 29.95 -13.02
N ILE A 65 -25.05 30.74 -12.79
CA ILE A 65 -26.17 30.90 -13.70
C ILE A 65 -26.04 32.21 -14.53
N HIS A 66 -25.93 32.04 -15.83
CA HIS A 66 -25.94 33.15 -16.77
C HIS A 66 -27.36 33.66 -17.03
N GLU A 67 -27.52 34.93 -17.42
CA GLU A 67 -28.81 35.57 -17.76
C GLU A 67 -29.59 34.83 -18.85
N SER A 68 -28.91 34.13 -19.75
CA SER A 68 -29.52 33.29 -20.80
C SER A 68 -30.14 32.00 -20.27
N GLY A 69 -29.98 31.70 -19.00
CA GLY A 69 -30.43 30.45 -18.40
C GLY A 69 -29.43 29.27 -18.53
N LYS A 70 -28.25 29.48 -19.10
CA LYS A 70 -27.18 28.46 -19.05
C LYS A 70 -26.57 28.45 -17.68
N VAL A 71 -26.17 27.23 -17.20
CA VAL A 71 -25.53 27.05 -15.90
C VAL A 71 -24.23 26.30 -16.08
N ALA A 72 -23.13 26.89 -15.64
CA ALA A 72 -21.87 26.19 -15.45
C ALA A 72 -21.82 25.66 -14.05
N TYR A 73 -21.29 24.43 -13.85
CA TYR A 73 -21.20 23.81 -12.53
C TYR A 73 -20.07 22.82 -12.43
N ALA A 74 -19.66 22.51 -11.20
CA ALA A 74 -18.69 21.47 -10.92
C ALA A 74 -19.42 20.12 -10.79
N LEU A 75 -19.20 19.23 -11.76
CA LEU A 75 -19.68 17.85 -11.75
C LEU A 75 -18.62 16.96 -11.12
N TYR A 76 -18.96 16.26 -10.04
CA TYR A 76 -18.11 15.20 -9.50
C TYR A 76 -18.45 13.88 -10.16
N GLU A 77 -17.50 13.31 -10.87
CA GLU A 77 -17.66 12.05 -11.59
C GLU A 77 -16.34 11.29 -11.66
N ASN A 78 -16.37 9.96 -11.50
CA ASN A 78 -15.19 9.08 -11.60
C ASN A 78 -14.01 9.51 -10.70
N GLY A 79 -14.32 9.98 -9.47
CA GLY A 79 -13.30 10.37 -8.50
C GLY A 79 -12.67 11.76 -8.72
N GLY A 80 -13.22 12.58 -9.60
CA GLY A 80 -12.70 13.93 -9.88
C GLY A 80 -13.77 14.96 -10.24
N TYR A 81 -13.44 16.24 -10.10
CA TYR A 81 -14.29 17.33 -10.52
C TYR A 81 -14.04 17.69 -11.98
N LYS A 82 -15.12 17.95 -12.70
CA LYS A 82 -15.13 18.46 -14.08
C LYS A 82 -16.01 19.70 -14.14
N ILE A 83 -15.76 20.60 -15.06
CA ILE A 83 -16.70 21.67 -15.37
C ILE A 83 -17.71 21.14 -16.39
N ALA A 84 -18.99 21.24 -16.06
CA ALA A 84 -20.09 20.89 -16.92
C ALA A 84 -20.95 22.13 -17.21
N ILE A 85 -21.61 22.13 -18.35
CA ILE A 85 -22.52 23.20 -18.76
C ILE A 85 -23.88 22.61 -19.03
N LEU A 86 -24.89 23.19 -18.41
CA LEU A 86 -26.29 22.92 -18.69
C LEU A 86 -26.82 23.99 -19.63
N ASP A 87 -27.25 23.64 -20.81
CA ASP A 87 -27.65 24.58 -21.83
C ASP A 87 -29.10 25.11 -21.66
N SER A 88 -29.93 24.36 -20.93
CA SER A 88 -31.33 24.71 -20.65
C SER A 88 -31.73 24.33 -19.23
N LEU A 89 -32.64 25.09 -18.65
CA LEU A 89 -33.22 24.84 -17.33
C LEU A 89 -34.54 24.03 -17.46
N GLU A 90 -34.41 22.76 -17.87
CA GLU A 90 -35.53 21.84 -17.92
C GLU A 90 -35.71 21.19 -16.55
N ILE A 91 -36.93 21.32 -16.00
CA ILE A 91 -37.25 20.69 -14.71
C ILE A 91 -37.46 19.20 -14.92
N MET A 92 -36.78 18.41 -14.14
CA MET A 92 -36.96 16.97 -14.10
C MET A 92 -38.14 16.61 -13.20
N GLU A 93 -38.87 15.58 -13.57
CA GLU A 93 -39.90 15.04 -12.70
C GLU A 93 -39.26 14.39 -11.45
N ASP A 94 -39.84 14.65 -10.27
CA ASP A 94 -39.34 14.16 -8.97
C ASP A 94 -39.21 12.63 -8.91
N THR A 95 -40.01 11.90 -9.73
CA THR A 95 -39.93 10.43 -9.84
C THR A 95 -38.64 9.89 -10.43
N HIS A 96 -37.86 10.75 -11.11
CA HIS A 96 -36.61 10.34 -11.74
C HIS A 96 -35.37 10.68 -10.88
N VAL A 97 -35.54 11.50 -9.86
CA VAL A 97 -34.45 11.91 -8.95
C VAL A 97 -34.46 10.96 -7.76
N GLY A 98 -33.69 9.90 -7.90
CA GLY A 98 -33.90 8.71 -7.11
C GLY A 98 -33.21 8.61 -5.78
N TYR A 99 -33.84 8.98 -4.68
CA TYR A 99 -33.55 8.40 -3.39
C TYR A 99 -34.80 7.81 -2.78
N THR A 100 -34.65 6.65 -2.11
CA THR A 100 -35.79 6.06 -1.44
C THR A 100 -36.23 6.96 -0.25
N PRO A 101 -37.51 7.21 -0.06
CA PRO A 101 -38.05 7.99 1.08
C PRO A 101 -37.58 7.50 2.45
N LEU A 102 -37.05 6.29 2.53
CA LEU A 102 -36.50 5.66 3.73
C LEU A 102 -35.27 6.38 4.31
N TYR A 103 -34.48 7.10 3.48
CA TYR A 103 -33.31 7.84 3.97
C TYR A 103 -33.76 9.01 4.89
N PHE A 104 -34.77 9.76 4.49
CA PHE A 104 -35.28 10.88 5.27
C PHE A 104 -36.13 10.43 6.47
N GLN A 105 -36.82 9.30 6.39
CA GLN A 105 -37.53 8.73 7.53
C GLN A 105 -36.56 8.30 8.63
N ARG A 106 -35.44 7.68 8.28
CA ARG A 106 -34.37 7.33 9.25
C ARG A 106 -33.80 8.56 9.97
N ASN A 107 -33.59 9.66 9.26
CA ASN A 107 -33.07 10.87 9.87
C ASN A 107 -34.07 11.61 10.76
N LYS A 108 -35.39 11.46 10.54
CA LYS A 108 -36.42 11.97 11.44
C LYS A 108 -36.38 11.31 12.81
N ASP A 109 -36.10 10.01 12.83
CA ASP A 109 -36.01 9.23 14.07
C ASP A 109 -34.67 9.44 14.80
N LEU A 110 -33.66 9.98 14.09
CA LEU A 110 -32.31 10.31 14.59
C LEU A 110 -32.17 11.80 14.95
N SER A 111 -33.30 12.57 15.04
CA SER A 111 -33.18 13.90 15.66
C SER A 111 -32.56 13.71 17.04
N PRO A 112 -31.30 14.14 17.25
CA PRO A 112 -30.68 13.99 18.54
C PRO A 112 -31.57 14.74 19.51
N ALA A 113 -32.11 14.04 20.53
CA ALA A 113 -32.61 14.73 21.68
C ALA A 113 -31.59 15.81 21.98
N ILE A 114 -32.04 17.08 22.06
CA ILE A 114 -31.19 18.20 22.44
C ILE A 114 -30.72 17.88 23.86
N THR A 115 -29.70 17.04 23.93
CA THR A 115 -28.98 16.83 25.16
C THR A 115 -28.28 18.18 25.41
N GLU A 116 -28.58 18.79 26.55
CA GLU A 116 -27.91 20.00 26.99
C GLU A 116 -26.45 19.95 26.57
N LYS A 117 -26.01 20.96 25.83
CA LYS A 117 -24.61 21.08 25.41
C LYS A 117 -23.76 21.01 26.68
N LYS A 118 -23.31 19.83 27.05
CA LYS A 118 -22.19 19.72 27.99
C LYS A 118 -21.05 20.48 27.39
N GLU A 119 -20.72 21.64 27.97
CA GLU A 119 -19.49 22.35 27.61
C GLU A 119 -18.32 21.37 27.76
N SER A 120 -17.84 20.88 26.65
CA SER A 120 -16.65 20.05 26.64
C SER A 120 -15.44 20.96 26.80
N ILE A 121 -14.88 20.98 27.99
CA ILE A 121 -13.61 21.66 28.24
C ILE A 121 -12.57 20.94 27.38
N SER A 122 -12.01 21.63 26.39
CA SER A 122 -10.93 21.10 25.59
C SER A 122 -9.71 20.85 26.49
N LYS A 123 -9.19 19.62 26.44
CA LYS A 123 -7.96 19.25 27.14
C LYS A 123 -6.82 19.16 26.13
N LYS A 124 -5.63 19.55 26.55
CA LYS A 124 -4.44 19.33 25.74
C LYS A 124 -4.30 17.84 25.45
N TYR A 125 -4.15 17.50 24.19
CA TYR A 125 -3.90 16.13 23.75
C TYR A 125 -2.61 15.58 24.39
N GLN A 126 -2.69 14.36 24.89
CA GLN A 126 -1.53 13.61 25.39
C GLN A 126 -1.28 12.44 24.47
N ASP A 127 -0.06 12.34 23.94
CA ASP A 127 0.35 11.25 23.08
C ASP A 127 0.27 9.93 23.86
N HIS A 128 -0.46 8.96 23.34
CA HIS A 128 -0.54 7.62 23.91
C HIS A 128 -0.82 6.58 22.83
N PHE A 129 -0.27 5.41 23.03
CA PHE A 129 -0.61 4.26 22.19
C PHE A 129 -1.90 3.61 22.71
N PRO A 130 -2.88 3.37 21.83
CA PRO A 130 -4.05 2.59 22.18
C PRO A 130 -3.66 1.12 22.48
N PRO A 131 -4.57 0.31 23.04
CA PRO A 131 -4.35 -1.12 23.20
C PRO A 131 -3.92 -1.76 21.88
N MET A 132 -2.92 -2.64 21.97
CA MET A 132 -2.37 -3.32 20.81
C MET A 132 -3.42 -4.21 20.15
N PHE A 133 -3.69 -3.97 18.87
CA PHE A 133 -4.51 -4.86 18.06
C PHE A 133 -3.73 -6.11 17.69
N THR A 134 -4.35 -7.26 17.86
CA THR A 134 -3.73 -8.54 17.52
C THR A 134 -4.59 -9.32 16.53
N MET A 135 -3.94 -9.98 15.58
CA MET A 135 -4.59 -10.78 14.54
C MET A 135 -3.84 -12.09 14.34
N PRO A 136 -4.54 -13.21 14.16
CA PRO A 136 -3.86 -14.48 13.86
C PRO A 136 -3.13 -14.39 12.51
N ARG A 137 -1.93 -14.96 12.48
CA ARG A 137 -1.13 -15.18 11.27
C ARG A 137 -1.19 -16.64 10.90
N ILE A 138 -1.61 -16.96 9.69
CA ILE A 138 -1.64 -18.31 9.15
C ILE A 138 -0.81 -18.30 7.87
N THR A 139 0.29 -19.03 7.88
CA THR A 139 1.17 -19.17 6.71
C THR A 139 1.51 -20.64 6.49
N MET A 140 1.81 -20.99 5.24
CA MET A 140 2.43 -22.26 4.89
C MET A 140 3.83 -21.98 4.36
N ASP A 141 4.82 -22.67 4.91
CA ASP A 141 6.22 -22.50 4.56
C ASP A 141 6.81 -23.87 4.24
N TYR A 142 7.29 -24.07 3.02
CA TYR A 142 7.79 -25.37 2.51
C TYR A 142 6.88 -26.56 2.81
N GLY A 143 5.56 -26.37 2.62
CA GLY A 143 4.55 -27.41 2.88
C GLY A 143 4.20 -27.62 4.35
N THR A 144 4.78 -26.85 5.27
CA THR A 144 4.54 -26.95 6.71
C THR A 144 3.65 -25.78 7.16
N PHE A 145 2.61 -26.11 7.93
CA PHE A 145 1.73 -25.11 8.55
C PHE A 145 2.48 -24.33 9.64
N LYS A 146 2.43 -23.01 9.58
CA LYS A 146 3.16 -22.10 10.47
C LYS A 146 2.20 -21.05 11.05
N PRO A 147 1.54 -21.37 12.17
CA PRO A 147 0.69 -20.45 12.89
C PRO A 147 1.50 -19.35 13.57
N GLY A 148 0.86 -18.24 13.80
CA GLY A 148 1.48 -17.10 14.44
C GLY A 148 0.50 -15.99 14.79
N ILE A 149 1.05 -14.84 15.10
CA ILE A 149 0.32 -13.65 15.48
C ILE A 149 0.94 -12.43 14.83
N TYR A 150 0.10 -11.52 14.36
CA TYR A 150 0.45 -10.13 14.09
C TYR A 150 0.01 -9.26 15.25
N PHE A 151 0.76 -8.21 15.51
CA PHE A 151 0.37 -7.14 16.41
C PHE A 151 0.62 -5.78 15.76
N TYR A 152 -0.29 -4.86 16.03
CA TYR A 152 -0.25 -3.52 15.50
C TYR A 152 -0.72 -2.53 16.56
N SER A 153 -0.04 -1.40 16.65
CA SER A 153 -0.50 -0.24 17.40
C SER A 153 -0.01 1.03 16.72
N SER A 154 -0.88 2.02 16.67
CA SER A 154 -0.55 3.34 16.14
C SER A 154 -1.10 4.39 17.10
N GLU A 155 -0.32 5.42 17.34
CA GLU A 155 -0.79 6.59 18.07
C GLU A 155 -1.93 7.26 17.29
N ILE A 156 -2.94 7.81 17.98
CA ILE A 156 -4.21 8.27 17.37
C ILE A 156 -4.00 9.33 16.28
N LEU A 157 -2.99 10.19 16.42
CA LEU A 157 -2.61 11.20 15.41
C LEU A 157 -1.55 10.69 14.43
N ASP A 158 -1.30 9.39 14.40
CA ASP A 158 -0.28 8.72 13.57
C ASP A 158 1.15 9.28 13.74
N LYS A 159 1.46 9.82 14.92
CA LYS A 159 2.82 10.31 15.22
C LYS A 159 3.83 9.19 15.39
N ALA A 160 3.38 8.03 15.79
CA ALA A 160 4.18 6.82 15.89
C ALA A 160 3.35 5.60 15.62
N SER A 161 3.94 4.61 14.93
CA SER A 161 3.30 3.34 14.64
C SER A 161 4.27 2.20 14.84
N LEU A 162 3.76 1.06 15.26
CA LEU A 162 4.51 -0.18 15.36
C LEU A 162 3.68 -1.33 14.79
N ILE A 163 4.34 -2.21 14.08
CA ILE A 163 3.78 -3.47 13.60
C ILE A 163 4.82 -4.56 13.81
N GLY A 164 4.38 -5.72 14.19
CA GLY A 164 5.26 -6.86 14.30
C GLY A 164 4.50 -8.17 14.19
N GLY A 165 5.23 -9.25 14.24
CA GLY A 165 4.65 -10.57 14.20
C GLY A 165 5.63 -11.64 14.58
N ALA A 166 5.06 -12.77 15.01
CA ALA A 166 5.77 -13.98 15.33
C ALA A 166 5.03 -15.18 14.74
N SER A 167 5.75 -16.17 14.21
CA SER A 167 5.16 -17.44 13.80
C SER A 167 6.16 -18.57 13.96
N ILE A 168 5.66 -19.74 14.31
CA ILE A 168 6.46 -20.94 14.54
C ILE A 168 5.73 -22.16 13.98
N ASN A 169 6.49 -23.12 13.44
CA ASN A 169 5.94 -24.38 12.97
C ASN A 169 6.42 -25.57 13.84
N ILE A 170 5.98 -26.76 13.49
CA ILE A 170 6.34 -28.01 14.19
C ILE A 170 7.84 -28.32 14.13
N LEU A 171 8.54 -27.85 13.09
CA LEU A 171 9.99 -27.99 12.94
C LEU A 171 10.77 -26.95 13.75
N GLN A 172 10.08 -26.13 14.53
CA GLN A 172 10.65 -25.00 15.28
C GLN A 172 11.29 -23.92 14.39
N ASP A 173 10.80 -23.79 13.15
CA ASP A 173 11.12 -22.63 12.33
C ASP A 173 10.42 -21.42 12.92
N LEU A 174 11.19 -20.40 13.25
CA LEU A 174 10.70 -19.19 13.90
C LEU A 174 10.91 -18.00 12.99
N ASP A 175 9.83 -17.23 12.76
CA ASP A 175 9.89 -15.91 12.14
C ASP A 175 9.46 -14.89 13.17
N LEU A 176 10.29 -13.88 13.35
CA LEU A 176 9.97 -12.68 14.13
C LEU A 176 10.27 -11.48 13.24
N PHE A 177 9.39 -10.49 13.29
CA PHE A 177 9.68 -9.18 12.70
C PHE A 177 9.07 -8.07 13.53
N PHE A 178 9.69 -6.92 13.45
CA PHE A 178 9.24 -5.71 14.13
C PHE A 178 9.61 -4.50 13.29
N LEU A 179 8.62 -3.62 13.06
CA LEU A 179 8.77 -2.36 12.34
C LEU A 179 8.22 -1.26 13.22
N PHE A 180 8.97 -0.19 13.34
CA PHE A 180 8.62 1.00 14.10
C PHE A 180 8.84 2.25 13.25
N GLU A 181 7.87 3.17 13.25
CA GLU A 181 7.98 4.48 12.62
C GLU A 181 7.63 5.58 13.63
N TYR A 182 8.45 6.62 13.66
CA TYR A 182 8.20 7.82 14.43
C TYR A 182 8.09 9.02 13.50
N LYS A 183 6.86 9.52 13.33
CA LYS A 183 6.47 10.55 12.36
C LYS A 183 6.26 11.91 12.99
N HIS A 184 6.40 12.03 14.31
CA HIS A 184 6.24 13.32 15.01
C HIS A 184 7.30 14.34 14.58
N LEU A 185 8.46 13.88 14.19
CA LEU A 185 9.53 14.66 13.60
C LEU A 185 9.45 14.64 12.08
N TYR A 186 9.89 15.69 11.43
CA TYR A 186 10.20 15.69 10.02
C TYR A 186 11.72 15.76 9.87
N PRO A 187 12.35 14.71 9.38
CA PRO A 187 11.89 13.49 8.71
C PRO A 187 11.32 12.40 9.66
N THR A 188 10.60 11.42 9.08
CA THR A 188 10.18 10.21 9.78
C THR A 188 11.38 9.34 10.12
N ILE A 189 11.51 8.92 11.37
CA ILE A 189 12.52 7.95 11.79
C ILE A 189 11.90 6.57 11.73
N PHE A 190 12.62 5.57 11.21
CA PHE A 190 12.15 4.19 11.16
C PHE A 190 13.20 3.21 11.68
N PHE A 191 12.71 2.08 12.17
CA PHE A 191 13.52 0.94 12.59
C PHE A 191 12.79 -0.35 12.21
N GLU A 192 13.53 -1.29 11.62
CA GLU A 192 13.03 -2.58 11.16
C GLU A 192 13.98 -3.68 11.65
N THR A 193 13.44 -4.78 12.09
CA THR A 193 14.24 -5.97 12.44
C THR A 193 13.53 -7.24 12.04
N PHE A 194 14.32 -8.20 11.57
CA PHE A 194 13.87 -9.51 11.14
C PHE A 194 14.74 -10.59 11.78
N TYR A 195 14.09 -11.61 12.29
CA TYR A 195 14.74 -12.85 12.70
C TYR A 195 14.04 -14.01 12.03
N LEU A 196 14.79 -14.81 11.31
CA LEU A 196 14.29 -16.01 10.64
C LEU A 196 15.13 -17.21 11.07
N SER A 197 14.50 -18.31 11.44
CA SER A 197 15.20 -19.59 11.60
C SER A 197 14.51 -20.66 10.77
N ARG A 198 15.32 -21.53 10.17
CA ARG A 198 14.88 -22.70 9.40
C ARG A 198 15.63 -23.92 9.89
N ASN A 199 14.89 -24.99 10.11
CA ASN A 199 15.42 -26.28 10.55
C ASN A 199 15.13 -27.29 9.44
N ILE A 200 16.17 -28.00 9.02
CA ILE A 200 16.08 -29.08 8.06
C ILE A 200 16.55 -30.34 8.76
N GLU A 201 15.69 -31.34 8.85
CA GLU A 201 16.00 -32.63 9.41
C GLU A 201 16.14 -33.63 8.26
N GLU A 202 17.31 -34.24 8.16
CA GLU A 202 17.60 -35.26 7.17
C GLU A 202 18.10 -36.51 7.86
N ARG A 203 17.53 -37.64 7.50
CA ARG A 203 17.94 -38.94 8.02
C ARG A 203 18.66 -39.73 6.95
N THR A 204 19.94 -39.96 7.16
CA THR A 204 20.77 -40.74 6.25
C THR A 204 21.06 -42.14 6.85
N SER A 205 20.72 -43.17 6.10
CA SER A 205 20.96 -44.57 6.51
C SER A 205 22.22 -45.13 5.86
N TYR A 206 23.16 -45.51 6.68
CA TYR A 206 24.37 -46.23 6.27
C TYR A 206 24.22 -47.72 6.65
N SER A 207 25.01 -48.60 6.05
CA SER A 207 24.94 -50.02 6.26
C SER A 207 25.17 -50.45 7.74
N VAL A 208 25.85 -49.64 8.53
CA VAL A 208 26.23 -49.94 9.92
C VAL A 208 25.53 -49.06 10.95
N TYR A 209 25.06 -47.88 10.56
CA TYR A 209 24.39 -46.90 11.44
C TYR A 209 23.47 -45.99 10.68
N ASN A 210 22.50 -45.39 11.37
CA ASN A 210 21.66 -44.33 10.86
C ASN A 210 22.10 -43.00 11.48
N LEU A 211 22.19 -41.96 10.65
CA LEU A 211 22.58 -40.64 11.05
C LEU A 211 21.38 -39.70 10.94
N ASP A 212 21.14 -38.97 12.00
CA ASP A 212 20.13 -37.91 12.04
C ASP A 212 20.83 -36.55 11.99
N ASN A 213 20.69 -35.88 10.85
CA ASN A 213 21.30 -34.59 10.58
C ASN A 213 20.27 -33.50 10.81
N ASN A 214 20.57 -32.57 11.70
CA ASN A 214 19.76 -31.36 11.89
C ASN A 214 20.58 -30.14 11.47
N LEU A 215 20.16 -29.54 10.37
CA LEU A 215 20.75 -28.30 9.83
C LEU A 215 19.83 -27.12 10.18
N LYS A 216 20.37 -26.15 10.90
CA LYS A 216 19.65 -24.95 11.30
C LYS A 216 20.29 -23.71 10.76
N PHE A 217 19.52 -22.96 9.98
CA PHE A 217 19.87 -21.62 9.51
C PHE A 217 19.22 -20.55 10.39
N ARG A 218 19.93 -19.47 10.66
CA ARG A 218 19.44 -18.29 11.37
C ARG A 218 19.87 -17.05 10.64
N ILE A 219 18.93 -16.14 10.46
CA ILE A 219 19.12 -14.85 9.83
C ILE A 219 18.65 -13.78 10.82
N ILE A 220 19.48 -12.80 11.09
CA ILE A 220 19.15 -11.61 11.89
C ILE A 220 19.48 -10.39 11.04
N GLU A 221 18.52 -9.49 10.91
CA GLU A 221 18.69 -8.23 10.20
C GLU A 221 18.13 -7.08 11.02
N PHE A 222 18.88 -5.99 11.07
CA PHE A 222 18.46 -4.70 11.63
C PHE A 222 18.63 -3.65 10.55
N ARG A 223 17.62 -2.82 10.37
CA ARG A 223 17.66 -1.68 9.47
C ARG A 223 17.03 -0.48 10.16
N GLY A 224 17.64 0.68 10.02
CA GLY A 224 17.11 1.92 10.57
C GLY A 224 17.56 3.11 9.77
N GLY A 225 16.79 4.18 9.84
CA GLY A 225 17.07 5.36 9.05
C GLY A 225 15.99 6.43 9.15
N ILE A 226 16.00 7.29 8.15
CA ILE A 226 15.05 8.39 8.02
C ILE A 226 14.35 8.35 6.66
N ARG A 227 13.07 8.73 6.67
CA ARG A 227 12.23 8.85 5.47
C ARG A 227 11.73 10.28 5.33
N ILE A 228 11.92 10.87 4.18
CA ILE A 228 11.53 12.25 3.86
C ILE A 228 10.57 12.21 2.67
N PRO A 229 9.25 12.43 2.88
CA PRO A 229 8.32 12.62 1.78
C PRO A 229 8.52 14.00 1.16
N PHE A 230 8.56 14.07 -0.17
CA PHE A 230 8.77 15.32 -0.89
C PHE A 230 8.06 15.29 -2.26
N TYR A 231 7.02 16.13 -2.44
CA TYR A 231 6.27 16.31 -3.71
C TYR A 231 5.93 15.02 -4.47
N GLY A 232 5.29 14.06 -3.78
CA GLY A 232 4.92 12.78 -4.38
C GLY A 232 6.07 11.79 -4.53
N SER A 233 7.25 12.15 -4.04
CA SER A 233 8.40 11.26 -3.92
C SER A 233 8.73 10.98 -2.46
N LYS A 234 9.51 9.95 -2.23
CA LYS A 234 9.98 9.55 -0.91
C LYS A 234 11.48 9.29 -0.97
N PHE A 235 12.22 9.99 -0.16
CA PHE A 235 13.64 9.75 0.10
C PHE A 235 13.80 8.93 1.36
N GLU A 236 14.63 7.91 1.30
CA GLU A 236 15.01 7.10 2.46
C GLU A 236 16.53 7.02 2.54
N LEU A 237 17.10 7.43 3.67
CA LEU A 237 18.50 7.21 4.04
C LEU A 237 18.51 6.17 5.15
N TYR A 238 19.27 5.08 4.96
CA TYR A 238 19.28 3.97 5.90
C TYR A 238 20.65 3.40 6.16
N GLY A 239 20.77 2.73 7.29
CA GLY A 239 21.84 1.80 7.61
C GLY A 239 21.27 0.45 7.99
N SER A 240 21.93 -0.63 7.62
CA SER A 240 21.56 -1.98 8.01
C SER A 240 22.75 -2.80 8.50
N TRP A 241 22.42 -3.81 9.29
CA TRP A 241 23.35 -4.84 9.73
C TRP A 241 22.65 -6.19 9.64
N SER A 242 23.36 -7.18 9.12
CA SER A 242 22.86 -8.54 8.95
C SER A 242 23.89 -9.58 9.35
N GLN A 243 23.41 -10.69 9.90
CA GLN A 243 24.21 -11.84 10.28
C GLN A 243 23.47 -13.11 9.94
N TYR A 244 24.12 -14.00 9.17
CA TYR A 244 23.59 -15.28 8.81
C TYR A 244 24.46 -16.38 9.41
N ARG A 245 23.84 -17.31 10.11
CA ARG A 245 24.51 -18.39 10.82
C ARG A 245 23.93 -19.73 10.44
N ALA A 246 24.79 -20.69 10.20
CA ALA A 246 24.44 -22.09 10.05
C ALA A 246 24.90 -22.89 11.28
N SER A 247 24.13 -23.90 11.65
CA SER A 247 24.56 -24.89 12.62
C SER A 247 24.12 -26.27 12.17
N ILE A 248 25.05 -27.22 12.22
CA ILE A 248 24.84 -28.63 11.86
C ILE A 248 24.99 -29.44 13.14
N LYS A 249 24.01 -30.29 13.43
CA LYS A 249 24.09 -31.27 14.49
C LYS A 249 23.85 -32.65 13.89
N GLU A 250 24.76 -33.55 14.16
CA GLU A 250 24.71 -34.92 13.70
C GLU A 250 24.59 -35.86 14.92
N ASN A 251 23.61 -36.73 14.90
CA ASN A 251 23.37 -37.71 15.97
C ASN A 251 23.32 -39.08 15.36
N VAL A 252 24.07 -40.03 15.94
CA VAL A 252 23.96 -41.46 15.57
C VAL A 252 22.76 -42.07 16.30
N ILE A 253 21.77 -42.52 15.53
CA ILE A 253 20.55 -43.12 16.09
C ILE A 253 20.89 -44.38 16.90
N GLY A 254 20.40 -44.44 18.13
CA GLY A 254 20.67 -45.53 19.07
C GLY A 254 21.95 -45.39 19.89
N LYS A 255 22.76 -44.34 19.63
CA LYS A 255 23.98 -44.02 20.38
C LYS A 255 24.03 -42.57 20.80
N PRO A 256 23.23 -42.11 21.77
CA PRO A 256 23.08 -40.68 22.11
C PRO A 256 24.37 -40.01 22.60
N LYS A 257 25.43 -40.75 22.90
CA LYS A 257 26.76 -40.24 23.26
C LYS A 257 27.61 -39.87 22.05
N LEU A 258 27.22 -40.31 20.84
CA LEU A 258 27.91 -39.96 19.60
C LEU A 258 27.17 -38.83 18.91
N GLN A 259 27.44 -37.61 19.35
CA GLN A 259 26.91 -36.39 18.79
C GLN A 259 28.08 -35.50 18.31
N SER A 260 27.94 -34.96 17.13
CA SER A 260 28.81 -33.92 16.60
C SER A 260 27.96 -32.68 16.32
N GLY A 261 28.51 -31.51 16.51
CA GLY A 261 27.82 -30.30 16.19
C GLY A 261 28.77 -29.14 15.96
N ILE A 262 28.51 -28.37 14.89
CA ILE A 262 29.24 -27.17 14.56
C ILE A 262 28.24 -26.06 14.31
N GLY A 263 28.57 -24.83 14.74
CA GLY A 263 27.80 -23.63 14.41
C GLY A 263 28.74 -22.49 14.04
N TYR A 264 28.52 -21.88 12.88
CA TYR A 264 29.36 -20.84 12.35
C TYR A 264 28.55 -19.76 11.65
N ASP A 265 29.07 -18.53 11.66
CA ASP A 265 28.54 -17.47 10.83
C ASP A 265 29.12 -17.65 9.42
N TYR A 266 28.26 -17.63 8.40
CA TYR A 266 28.71 -17.70 7.02
C TYR A 266 28.60 -16.37 6.30
N PHE A 267 27.83 -15.41 6.85
CA PHE A 267 27.74 -14.07 6.32
C PHE A 267 27.56 -13.04 7.45
N ARG A 268 28.23 -11.91 7.32
CA ARG A 268 28.07 -10.69 8.11
C ARG A 268 28.09 -9.51 7.19
N GLY A 269 27.04 -8.71 7.20
CA GLY A 269 26.90 -7.55 6.32
C GLY A 269 26.64 -6.27 7.09
N LYS A 270 27.13 -5.16 6.56
CA LYS A 270 26.73 -3.81 6.91
C LYS A 270 26.46 -3.06 5.63
N GLU A 271 25.44 -2.25 5.62
CA GLU A 271 25.08 -1.45 4.45
C GLU A 271 24.67 -0.05 4.90
N THR A 272 25.00 0.94 4.09
CA THR A 272 24.37 2.26 4.14
C THR A 272 23.90 2.59 2.74
N GLY A 273 22.68 3.12 2.63
CA GLY A 273 22.11 3.35 1.32
C GLY A 273 21.09 4.47 1.29
N ILE A 274 20.80 4.87 0.07
CA ILE A 274 19.75 5.83 -0.27
C ILE A 274 18.77 5.10 -1.17
N ASN A 275 17.48 5.22 -0.85
CA ASN A 275 16.39 4.79 -1.70
C ASN A 275 15.51 5.99 -2.02
N TRP A 276 15.35 6.30 -3.30
CA TRP A 276 14.44 7.32 -3.77
C TRP A 276 13.33 6.69 -4.59
N SER A 277 12.09 6.91 -4.20
CA SER A 277 10.92 6.44 -4.90
C SER A 277 10.02 7.61 -5.29
N LEU A 278 9.48 7.56 -6.49
CA LEU A 278 8.56 8.53 -7.05
C LEU A 278 7.35 7.77 -7.61
N GLU A 279 6.16 8.12 -7.15
CA GLU A 279 4.91 7.54 -7.63
C GLU A 279 3.94 8.66 -8.02
N GLN A 280 3.46 8.62 -9.25
CA GLN A 280 2.52 9.59 -9.81
C GLN A 280 1.41 8.85 -10.56
N TYR A 281 0.42 8.38 -9.81
CA TYR A 281 -0.74 7.71 -10.37
C TYR A 281 -1.95 8.65 -10.40
N LYS A 282 -2.73 8.58 -11.47
CA LYS A 282 -4.02 9.26 -11.55
C LYS A 282 -4.99 8.59 -10.58
N ARG A 283 -5.56 9.37 -9.68
CA ARG A 283 -6.57 8.89 -8.74
C ARG A 283 -7.83 8.49 -9.49
N ARG A 284 -8.22 7.22 -9.39
CA ARG A 284 -9.39 6.61 -10.05
C ARG A 284 -9.95 5.49 -9.19
N ILE A 285 -11.22 5.15 -9.41
CA ILE A 285 -11.88 4.04 -8.70
C ILE A 285 -11.21 2.70 -9.01
N ASP A 286 -10.75 2.50 -10.24
CA ASP A 286 -10.08 1.29 -10.74
C ASP A 286 -8.54 1.36 -10.62
N GLN A 287 -7.99 2.31 -9.89
CA GLN A 287 -6.54 2.53 -9.76
C GLN A 287 -5.77 1.29 -9.29
N THR A 288 -6.37 0.46 -8.42
CA THR A 288 -5.70 -0.73 -7.87
C THR A 288 -5.50 -1.85 -8.89
N ILE A 289 -6.36 -1.95 -9.89
CA ILE A 289 -6.32 -3.02 -10.91
C ILE A 289 -5.91 -2.53 -12.29
N ASN A 290 -6.12 -1.24 -12.58
CA ASN A 290 -5.77 -0.62 -13.85
C ASN A 290 -5.18 0.79 -13.63
N PRO A 291 -4.02 0.89 -12.94
CA PRO A 291 -3.37 2.17 -12.70
C PRO A 291 -2.94 2.86 -13.98
N VAL A 292 -2.90 4.19 -13.95
CA VAL A 292 -2.36 5.04 -15.03
C VAL A 292 -1.44 6.07 -14.40
N GLY A 293 -0.24 6.22 -14.93
CA GLY A 293 0.79 7.10 -14.39
C GLY A 293 2.16 6.48 -14.49
N TYR A 294 3.02 6.79 -13.56
CA TYR A 294 4.37 6.22 -13.55
C TYR A 294 4.91 6.08 -12.13
N GLU A 295 5.85 5.15 -12.01
CA GLU A 295 6.68 4.98 -10.83
C GLU A 295 8.15 4.90 -11.23
N LEU A 296 9.01 5.37 -10.37
CA LEU A 296 10.46 5.29 -10.50
C LEU A 296 11.06 5.01 -9.14
N ASN A 297 12.01 4.10 -9.10
CA ASN A 297 12.71 3.74 -7.88
C ASN A 297 14.21 3.65 -8.14
N VAL A 298 15.00 4.33 -7.32
CA VAL A 298 16.46 4.37 -7.39
C VAL A 298 17.02 3.97 -6.05
N LEU A 299 17.84 2.92 -6.02
CA LEU A 299 18.55 2.47 -4.84
C LEU A 299 20.05 2.52 -5.10
N VAL A 300 20.76 3.13 -4.17
CA VAL A 300 22.24 3.12 -4.14
C VAL A 300 22.67 2.72 -2.74
N GLY A 301 23.37 1.61 -2.63
CA GLY A 301 23.84 1.06 -1.36
C GLY A 301 25.34 0.79 -1.38
N LYS A 302 26.04 1.21 -0.34
CA LYS A 302 27.41 0.80 -0.07
C LYS A 302 27.39 -0.31 0.95
N GLU A 303 27.92 -1.47 0.56
CA GLU A 303 27.95 -2.69 1.36
C GLU A 303 29.36 -3.04 1.78
N TRP A 304 29.51 -3.45 3.05
CA TRP A 304 30.72 -4.03 3.64
C TRP A 304 30.37 -5.42 4.13
N ASN A 305 30.70 -6.40 3.33
CA ASN A 305 30.29 -7.78 3.53
C ASN A 305 31.49 -8.67 3.85
N GLN A 306 31.27 -9.60 4.74
CA GLN A 306 32.16 -10.69 5.08
C GLN A 306 31.45 -12.01 4.76
N PHE A 307 31.99 -12.79 3.83
CA PHE A 307 31.45 -14.08 3.46
C PHE A 307 32.48 -15.19 3.77
N ILE A 308 32.00 -16.33 4.22
CA ILE A 308 32.87 -17.43 4.66
C ILE A 308 33.71 -17.97 3.50
N ASP A 309 35.01 -18.15 3.74
CA ASP A 309 35.98 -18.75 2.81
C ASP A 309 36.42 -20.15 3.26
N GLY A 310 36.15 -20.50 4.52
CA GLY A 310 36.51 -21.79 5.07
C GLY A 310 36.45 -21.82 6.59
N LEU A 311 36.80 -22.97 7.13
CA LEU A 311 36.89 -23.20 8.58
C LEU A 311 38.29 -23.68 8.92
N ASP A 312 38.96 -23.00 9.86
CA ASP A 312 40.23 -23.39 10.41
C ASP A 312 40.11 -23.89 11.85
N LEU A 313 41.10 -24.63 12.30
CA LEU A 313 41.23 -25.03 13.69
C LEU A 313 42.09 -24.01 14.45
N SER A 314 41.55 -23.49 15.55
CA SER A 314 42.36 -22.72 16.50
C SER A 314 43.41 -23.56 17.20
N GLU A 315 44.35 -22.96 17.85
CA GLU A 315 45.36 -23.62 18.69
C GLU A 315 44.71 -24.46 19.83
N SER A 316 43.49 -24.08 20.25
CA SER A 316 42.68 -24.79 21.23
C SER A 316 41.82 -25.92 20.64
N GLY A 317 41.91 -26.20 19.34
CA GLY A 317 41.09 -27.21 18.64
C GLY A 317 39.64 -26.79 18.37
N THR A 318 39.33 -25.47 18.49
CA THR A 318 38.00 -24.94 18.18
C THR A 318 37.96 -24.53 16.71
N LEU A 319 36.87 -24.80 15.99
CA LEU A 319 36.67 -24.38 14.63
C LEU A 319 36.41 -22.86 14.58
N ILE A 320 37.16 -22.15 13.75
CA ILE A 320 37.06 -20.71 13.51
C ILE A 320 36.70 -20.49 12.04
N SER A 321 35.72 -19.60 11.80
CA SER A 321 35.34 -19.22 10.44
C SER A 321 36.31 -18.19 9.88
N ASN A 322 36.87 -18.46 8.71
CA ASN A 322 37.61 -17.49 7.93
C ASN A 322 36.67 -16.74 7.00
N PHE A 323 36.93 -15.44 6.83
CA PHE A 323 36.07 -14.58 6.03
C PHE A 323 36.85 -13.85 4.94
N ASN A 324 36.30 -13.85 3.74
CA ASN A 324 36.69 -12.92 2.68
C ASN A 324 35.81 -11.65 2.72
N ASN A 325 36.43 -10.51 2.48
CA ASN A 325 35.75 -9.24 2.42
C ASN A 325 35.24 -8.98 1.01
N HIS A 326 33.94 -8.75 0.87
CA HIS A 326 33.27 -8.40 -0.37
C HIS A 326 32.62 -7.02 -0.23
N ASN A 327 33.43 -5.98 -0.42
CA ASN A 327 32.93 -4.61 -0.42
C ASN A 327 32.46 -4.23 -1.81
N LEU A 328 31.28 -3.67 -1.90
CA LEU A 328 30.66 -3.30 -3.17
C LEU A 328 29.76 -2.08 -3.06
N VAL A 329 29.48 -1.45 -4.18
CA VAL A 329 28.39 -0.50 -4.35
C VAL A 329 27.34 -1.15 -5.25
N ARG A 330 26.15 -1.33 -4.71
CA ARG A 330 24.97 -1.83 -5.42
C ARG A 330 24.16 -0.65 -5.90
N ASN A 331 23.82 -0.67 -7.18
CA ASN A 331 22.97 0.35 -7.78
C ASN A 331 21.81 -0.34 -8.48
N GLU A 332 20.60 0.11 -8.21
CA GLU A 332 19.38 -0.37 -8.84
C GLU A 332 18.52 0.81 -9.31
N LEU A 333 18.05 0.71 -10.52
CA LEU A 333 17.07 1.62 -11.11
C LEU A 333 15.93 0.77 -11.63
N SER A 334 14.71 1.04 -11.17
CA SER A 334 13.51 0.41 -11.71
C SER A 334 12.43 1.44 -11.92
N GLY A 335 11.59 1.21 -12.92
CA GLY A 335 10.47 2.10 -13.18
C GLY A 335 9.46 1.47 -14.11
N GLN A 336 8.25 2.00 -14.07
CA GLN A 336 7.16 1.60 -14.92
C GLN A 336 6.38 2.83 -15.35
N TYR A 337 6.03 2.90 -16.61
CA TYR A 337 5.11 3.89 -17.16
C TYR A 337 3.84 3.21 -17.65
N LEU A 338 2.71 3.69 -17.18
CA LEU A 338 1.38 3.14 -17.44
C LEU A 338 0.57 4.19 -18.21
N TRP A 339 0.44 3.97 -19.50
CA TRP A 339 -0.21 4.91 -20.41
C TRP A 339 -1.60 4.44 -20.82
N GLU A 340 -2.59 5.29 -20.62
CA GLU A 340 -3.94 5.03 -21.12
C GLU A 340 -3.99 5.31 -22.63
N ILE A 341 -4.39 4.30 -23.40
CA ILE A 341 -4.50 4.42 -24.86
C ILE A 341 -5.73 5.29 -25.17
N PRO A 342 -5.55 6.42 -25.87
CA PRO A 342 -6.67 7.29 -26.25
C PRO A 342 -7.75 6.56 -27.05
N GLU A 343 -8.99 7.03 -26.96
CA GLU A 343 -10.16 6.52 -27.71
C GLU A 343 -10.52 5.04 -27.44
N THR A 344 -9.87 4.42 -26.44
CA THR A 344 -10.21 3.06 -26.00
C THR A 344 -11.04 3.10 -24.72
N ASN A 345 -11.63 1.96 -24.38
CA ASN A 345 -12.35 1.81 -23.10
C ASN A 345 -11.36 1.64 -21.93
N ARG A 346 -10.46 2.65 -21.71
CA ARG A 346 -9.39 2.67 -20.70
C ARG A 346 -8.41 1.48 -20.80
N TRP A 347 -8.04 1.12 -22.01
CA TRP A 347 -6.92 0.21 -22.17
C TRP A 347 -5.63 0.88 -21.68
N THR A 348 -4.84 0.16 -20.93
CA THR A 348 -3.58 0.69 -20.39
C THR A 348 -2.41 -0.14 -20.91
N LEU A 349 -1.47 0.54 -21.56
CA LEU A 349 -0.17 0.00 -21.93
C LEU A 349 0.79 0.24 -20.75
N ALA A 350 1.43 -0.83 -20.27
CA ALA A 350 2.48 -0.80 -19.28
C ALA A 350 3.82 -1.04 -19.96
N ILE A 351 4.80 -0.20 -19.71
CA ILE A 351 6.19 -0.40 -20.12
C ILE A 351 7.03 -0.18 -18.88
N GLY A 352 7.86 -1.16 -18.55
CA GLY A 352 8.69 -1.14 -17.37
C GLY A 352 10.06 -1.72 -17.60
N GLY A 353 10.88 -1.61 -16.56
CA GLY A 353 12.19 -2.23 -16.57
C GLY A 353 12.96 -2.04 -15.27
N LYS A 354 14.00 -2.83 -15.15
CA LYS A 354 14.93 -2.80 -14.04
C LYS A 354 16.37 -2.90 -14.56
N ILE A 355 17.21 -2.02 -14.05
CA ILE A 355 18.67 -2.02 -14.30
C ILE A 355 19.35 -2.16 -12.95
N GLY A 356 20.30 -3.08 -12.84
CA GLY A 356 21.12 -3.25 -11.66
C GLY A 356 22.59 -3.42 -12.04
N TRP A 357 23.49 -2.85 -11.25
CA TRP A 357 24.91 -3.08 -11.41
C TRP A 357 25.65 -2.99 -10.07
N ILE A 358 26.72 -3.81 -9.98
CA ILE A 358 27.63 -3.88 -8.86
C ILE A 358 29.01 -3.40 -9.37
N ASP A 359 29.66 -2.48 -8.64
CA ASP A 359 30.94 -1.89 -9.02
C ASP A 359 32.11 -2.88 -8.95
N ASN A 360 31.99 -3.94 -8.15
CA ASN A 360 33.00 -4.96 -7.94
C ASN A 360 32.56 -6.29 -8.58
N ALA A 361 33.11 -6.60 -9.74
CA ALA A 361 32.82 -7.84 -10.47
C ALA A 361 33.42 -9.12 -9.83
N SER A 362 34.38 -8.98 -8.89
CA SER A 362 35.07 -10.09 -8.24
C SER A 362 34.39 -10.58 -6.94
N VAL A 363 33.18 -10.10 -6.65
CA VAL A 363 32.41 -10.57 -5.50
C VAL A 363 31.91 -12.00 -5.70
N ASP A 364 31.68 -12.71 -4.61
CA ASP A 364 31.07 -14.03 -4.65
C ASP A 364 29.68 -13.98 -5.31
N SER A 365 29.29 -15.07 -5.96
CA SER A 365 27.98 -15.22 -6.63
C SER A 365 26.79 -15.03 -5.68
N PHE A 366 26.97 -15.20 -4.39
CA PHE A 366 26.01 -14.88 -3.35
C PHE A 366 25.50 -13.44 -3.44
N PHE A 367 26.32 -12.50 -3.91
CA PHE A 367 25.97 -11.07 -4.02
C PHE A 367 25.38 -10.67 -5.37
N TYR A 368 25.26 -11.58 -6.32
CA TYR A 368 24.77 -11.29 -7.67
C TYR A 368 23.29 -10.87 -7.63
N PHE A 369 22.87 -10.17 -8.67
CA PHE A 369 21.48 -10.04 -9.00
C PHE A 369 20.94 -11.38 -9.50
N PHE A 370 19.75 -11.73 -9.05
CA PHE A 370 19.06 -12.93 -9.49
C PHE A 370 17.75 -12.56 -10.18
N SER A 371 17.41 -13.27 -11.25
CA SER A 371 16.16 -13.14 -11.97
C SER A 371 15.64 -14.49 -12.44
N GLY A 372 14.41 -14.51 -12.91
CA GLY A 372 13.66 -15.69 -13.33
C GLY A 372 12.50 -15.99 -12.40
N GLY A 373 11.51 -16.70 -12.92
CA GLY A 373 10.27 -17.03 -12.21
C GLY A 373 9.25 -15.88 -12.16
N MET A 374 8.23 -16.03 -11.35
CA MET A 374 7.12 -15.06 -11.24
C MET A 374 7.54 -13.62 -10.93
N PRO A 375 8.52 -13.36 -10.05
CA PRO A 375 8.96 -11.99 -9.73
C PRO A 375 9.86 -11.35 -10.81
N GLY A 376 10.27 -12.12 -11.82
CA GLY A 376 11.20 -11.67 -12.85
C GLY A 376 10.73 -12.09 -14.24
N ILE A 377 11.62 -12.73 -15.00
CA ILE A 377 11.33 -13.22 -16.35
C ILE A 377 10.58 -14.55 -16.27
N LYS A 378 9.28 -14.53 -16.53
CA LYS A 378 8.35 -15.65 -16.30
C LYS A 378 8.64 -16.93 -17.09
N GLY A 379 9.36 -16.85 -18.22
CA GLY A 379 9.77 -17.99 -19.03
C GLY A 379 10.95 -18.80 -18.47
N TYR A 380 11.57 -18.35 -17.37
CA TYR A 380 12.72 -18.98 -16.76
C TYR A 380 12.40 -19.55 -15.38
N PRO A 381 13.08 -20.61 -14.92
CA PRO A 381 12.97 -21.07 -13.54
C PRO A 381 13.34 -19.99 -12.52
N PHE A 382 12.89 -20.14 -11.28
CA PHE A 382 13.22 -19.22 -10.20
C PHE A 382 14.74 -19.09 -10.05
N TYR A 383 15.21 -17.81 -9.99
CA TYR A 383 16.63 -17.45 -9.78
C TYR A 383 17.64 -18.13 -10.70
N SER A 384 17.20 -18.55 -11.90
CA SER A 384 18.07 -19.24 -12.85
C SER A 384 19.08 -18.33 -13.60
N LEU A 385 18.82 -17.03 -13.60
CA LEU A 385 19.69 -16.01 -14.18
C LEU A 385 20.36 -15.24 -13.05
N ALA A 386 21.69 -15.14 -13.11
CA ALA A 386 22.49 -14.46 -12.12
C ALA A 386 23.63 -13.65 -12.77
N GLY A 387 23.97 -12.51 -12.19
CA GLY A 387 25.09 -11.68 -12.67
C GLY A 387 25.31 -10.43 -11.83
N THR A 388 26.48 -9.83 -11.99
CA THR A 388 26.81 -8.54 -11.37
C THR A 388 26.13 -7.35 -12.05
N ASN A 389 25.67 -7.55 -13.29
CA ASN A 389 24.91 -6.58 -14.06
C ASN A 389 23.60 -7.24 -14.51
N MET A 390 22.51 -6.48 -14.44
CA MET A 390 21.19 -6.94 -14.80
C MET A 390 20.44 -5.85 -15.57
N ILE A 391 19.83 -6.21 -16.69
CA ILE A 391 18.90 -5.35 -17.42
C ILE A 391 17.69 -6.20 -17.76
N ILE A 392 16.52 -5.77 -17.31
CA ILE A 392 15.23 -6.42 -17.59
C ILE A 392 14.30 -5.35 -18.14
N GLY A 393 13.59 -5.66 -19.21
CA GLY A 393 12.48 -4.87 -19.74
C GLY A 393 11.22 -5.70 -19.72
N ASP A 394 10.11 -5.08 -19.43
CA ASP A 394 8.79 -5.70 -19.47
C ASP A 394 7.79 -4.78 -20.19
N ALA A 395 6.84 -5.40 -20.84
CA ALA A 395 5.72 -4.70 -21.45
C ALA A 395 4.43 -5.49 -21.21
N GLY A 396 3.32 -4.77 -21.14
CA GLY A 396 2.03 -5.41 -20.95
C GLY A 396 0.88 -4.51 -21.33
N ILE A 397 -0.24 -5.10 -21.63
CA ILE A 397 -1.49 -4.41 -21.91
C ILE A 397 -2.56 -4.89 -20.94
N ARG A 398 -3.32 -3.95 -20.38
CA ARG A 398 -4.48 -4.21 -19.53
C ARG A 398 -5.73 -3.73 -20.23
N ILE A 399 -6.72 -4.59 -20.31
CA ILE A 399 -7.98 -4.36 -21.00
C ILE A 399 -9.11 -4.54 -19.97
N PRO A 400 -9.80 -3.46 -19.55
CA PRO A 400 -10.97 -3.58 -18.68
C PRO A 400 -12.10 -4.32 -19.41
N ILE A 401 -12.59 -5.42 -18.81
CA ILE A 401 -13.75 -6.17 -19.31
C ILE A 401 -15.03 -5.42 -18.91
N PHE A 402 -15.12 -5.03 -17.65
CA PHE A 402 -16.19 -4.18 -17.15
C PHE A 402 -15.69 -3.32 -15.99
N ARG A 403 -16.34 -2.16 -15.82
CA ARG A 403 -16.05 -1.16 -14.79
C ARG A 403 -17.35 -0.70 -14.16
N GLU A 404 -17.30 -0.41 -12.86
CA GLU A 404 -18.42 0.21 -12.13
C GLU A 404 -19.76 -0.57 -12.27
N LYS A 405 -19.67 -1.87 -12.52
CA LYS A 405 -20.83 -2.75 -12.53
C LYS A 405 -20.91 -3.48 -11.20
N HIS A 406 -22.07 -3.42 -10.58
CA HIS A 406 -22.35 -4.20 -9.39
C HIS A 406 -22.95 -5.54 -9.79
N PHE A 407 -22.09 -6.53 -9.93
CA PHE A 407 -22.51 -7.91 -10.18
C PHE A 407 -22.36 -8.71 -8.89
N SER A 408 -23.50 -9.04 -8.25
CA SER A 408 -23.53 -9.82 -7.02
C SER A 408 -23.71 -11.29 -7.33
N LEU A 409 -22.78 -12.12 -6.85
CA LEU A 409 -22.84 -13.57 -6.90
C LEU A 409 -22.80 -14.12 -5.47
N GLY A 410 -23.95 -14.31 -4.86
CA GLY A 410 -24.06 -14.68 -3.46
C GLY A 410 -23.50 -13.58 -2.55
N TRP A 411 -22.44 -13.90 -1.79
CA TRP A 411 -21.76 -12.97 -0.89
C TRP A 411 -20.58 -12.22 -1.55
N PHE A 412 -20.30 -12.46 -2.82
CA PHE A 412 -19.31 -11.72 -3.60
C PHE A 412 -19.97 -10.62 -4.44
N THR A 413 -19.34 -9.45 -4.48
CA THR A 413 -19.70 -8.38 -5.40
C THR A 413 -18.51 -8.08 -6.30
N LEU A 414 -18.68 -8.24 -7.62
CA LEU A 414 -17.71 -7.87 -8.63
C LEU A 414 -18.03 -6.47 -9.16
N GLN A 415 -17.12 -5.54 -9.00
CA GLN A 415 -17.28 -4.14 -9.44
C GLN A 415 -16.43 -3.83 -10.68
N HIS A 416 -15.23 -4.41 -10.74
CA HIS A 416 -14.28 -4.17 -11.81
C HIS A 416 -13.64 -5.49 -12.24
N SER A 417 -13.36 -5.62 -13.53
CA SER A 417 -12.59 -6.75 -14.06
C SER A 417 -11.68 -6.27 -15.18
N THR A 418 -10.44 -6.69 -15.13
CA THR A 418 -9.40 -6.35 -16.11
C THR A 418 -8.66 -7.61 -16.50
N ILE A 419 -8.43 -7.81 -17.78
CA ILE A 419 -7.55 -8.85 -18.32
C ILE A 419 -6.23 -8.23 -18.72
N GLY A 420 -5.12 -8.88 -18.42
CA GLY A 420 -3.77 -8.41 -18.75
C GLY A 420 -2.98 -9.45 -19.52
N LEU A 421 -2.25 -8.98 -20.52
CA LEU A 421 -1.21 -9.72 -21.23
C LEU A 421 0.12 -9.08 -20.91
N PHE A 422 1.14 -9.87 -20.58
CA PHE A 422 2.46 -9.41 -20.18
C PHE A 422 3.54 -10.24 -20.90
N GLY A 423 4.63 -9.58 -21.26
CA GLY A 423 5.81 -10.17 -21.86
C GLY A 423 7.09 -9.45 -21.46
#